data_26880ba5950a03e70cbab92083496cb2
#
_entry.id   26880ba5950a03e70cbab92083496cb2
#
_cell.length_a   1.000
_cell.length_b   1.000
_cell.length_c   1.000
_cell.angle_alpha   90.00
_cell.angle_beta   90.00
_cell.angle_gamma   90.00
#
_symmetry.space_group_name_H-M   'P 1'
#
loop_
_entity.id
_entity.type
_entity.pdbx_description
1 polymer ?
#
loop_
_entity_poly.entity_id
_entity_poly.type
_entity_poly.pdbx_seq_one_letter_code
_entity_poly.pdbx_strand_id
1 'polypeptide(L)'
;QKPLSQKEMDHVYDLPYCRTFHPSYKKLGGIPAIAEIEFSLTSCRGCFGACSFCALTFHQGRIIQTRSQESIIKEAEGMTHTPGFKGYIHDVGGPTANFRQPACKKQLQRGACPTRQCLFPSPCKNLIADHTDYLSLLRKLRKLPGVKKVFIRSGIRFDYLLADPSDTFFKELVRYHISGQLKVAPEH
;
A
#
# COMPACT_ATOMS: atom_id res chain seq x y z
N GLN A 1 11.20 2.20 -19.19
CA GLN A 1 11.57 1.04 -18.37
C GLN A 1 10.33 0.24 -18.03
N LYS A 2 10.40 -1.10 -18.03
CA LYS A 2 9.29 -1.95 -17.60
C LYS A 2 9.14 -1.86 -16.06
N PRO A 3 7.90 -1.97 -15.54
CA PRO A 3 7.68 -2.12 -14.09
C PRO A 3 8.40 -3.35 -13.55
N LEU A 4 8.78 -3.32 -12.29
CA LEU A 4 9.32 -4.50 -11.61
C LEU A 4 8.25 -5.60 -11.53
N SER A 5 8.67 -6.84 -11.74
CA SER A 5 7.86 -8.00 -11.44
C SER A 5 7.65 -8.17 -9.94
N GLN A 6 6.67 -8.95 -9.52
CA GLN A 6 6.45 -9.24 -8.10
C GLN A 6 7.70 -9.84 -7.44
N LYS A 7 8.37 -10.78 -8.12
CA LYS A 7 9.60 -11.40 -7.63
C LYS A 7 10.74 -10.39 -7.40
N GLU A 8 10.90 -9.44 -8.32
CA GLU A 8 11.89 -8.36 -8.16
C GLU A 8 11.52 -7.42 -7.02
N MET A 9 10.23 -7.08 -6.89
CA MET A 9 9.74 -6.30 -5.75
C MET A 9 10.02 -7.02 -4.42
N ASP A 10 9.68 -8.30 -4.32
CA ASP A 10 9.92 -9.09 -3.11
C ASP A 10 11.41 -9.15 -2.77
N HIS A 11 12.28 -9.34 -3.77
CA HIS A 11 13.72 -9.34 -3.59
C HIS A 11 14.23 -7.99 -3.05
N VAL A 12 13.75 -6.87 -3.59
CA VAL A 12 14.14 -5.53 -3.09
C VAL A 12 13.76 -5.35 -1.61
N TYR A 13 12.58 -5.81 -1.21
CA TYR A 13 12.13 -5.70 0.19
C TYR A 13 12.71 -6.75 1.13
N ASP A 14 13.34 -7.80 0.61
CA ASP A 14 14.07 -8.82 1.39
C ASP A 14 15.53 -8.44 1.67
N LEU A 15 16.02 -7.33 1.13
CA LEU A 15 17.36 -6.82 1.40
C LEU A 15 17.51 -6.44 2.88
N PRO A 16 18.72 -6.57 3.47
CA PRO A 16 18.96 -6.38 4.89
C PRO A 16 18.97 -4.88 5.28
N TYR A 17 17.84 -4.25 5.22
CA TYR A 17 17.68 -2.85 5.64
C TYR A 17 17.79 -2.70 7.16
N CYS A 18 18.49 -1.66 7.62
CA CYS A 18 18.62 -1.34 9.06
C CYS A 18 17.32 -0.88 9.71
N ARG A 19 16.32 -0.46 8.92
CA ARG A 19 14.98 0.02 9.37
C ARG A 19 15.02 1.15 10.40
N THR A 20 16.12 1.89 10.43
CA THR A 20 16.31 3.04 11.32
C THR A 20 17.14 4.09 10.61
N PHE A 21 17.36 5.23 11.25
CA PHE A 21 18.19 6.30 10.73
C PHE A 21 19.68 5.97 10.80
N HIS A 22 20.47 6.60 9.94
CA HIS A 22 21.93 6.44 9.93
C HIS A 22 22.54 6.86 11.27
N PRO A 23 23.54 6.14 11.80
CA PRO A 23 24.15 6.39 13.12
C PRO A 23 24.67 7.81 13.34
N SER A 24 25.04 8.53 12.27
CA SER A 24 25.48 9.93 12.36
C SER A 24 24.43 10.86 12.97
N TYR A 25 23.13 10.56 12.82
CA TYR A 25 22.04 11.34 13.38
C TYR A 25 21.81 11.11 14.88
N LYS A 26 22.42 10.06 15.47
CA LYS A 26 22.24 9.72 16.88
C LYS A 26 22.64 10.88 17.80
N LYS A 27 23.76 11.56 17.50
CA LYS A 27 24.25 12.72 18.25
C LYS A 27 23.33 13.95 18.16
N LEU A 28 22.50 14.00 17.14
CA LEU A 28 21.52 15.09 16.90
C LEU A 28 20.12 14.76 17.46
N GLY A 29 19.97 13.68 18.24
CA GLY A 29 18.68 13.24 18.78
C GLY A 29 17.88 12.32 17.88
N GLY A 30 18.47 11.81 16.77
CA GLY A 30 17.82 10.94 15.80
C GLY A 30 17.00 11.69 14.74
N ILE A 31 16.08 10.99 14.10
CA ILE A 31 15.15 11.53 13.11
C ILE A 31 13.72 11.28 13.61
N PRO A 32 12.98 12.31 14.09
CA PRO A 32 11.64 12.13 14.66
C PRO A 32 10.64 11.45 13.71
N ALA A 33 10.76 11.69 12.39
CA ALA A 33 9.88 11.10 11.38
C ALA A 33 9.93 9.55 11.34
N ILE A 34 11.01 8.92 11.84
CA ILE A 34 11.11 7.45 11.90
C ILE A 34 9.97 6.87 12.75
N ALA A 35 9.59 7.50 13.84
CA ALA A 35 8.54 7.02 14.72
C ALA A 35 7.18 6.82 14.00
N GLU A 36 6.94 7.60 12.96
CA GLU A 36 5.70 7.51 12.17
C GLU A 36 5.68 6.33 11.18
N ILE A 37 6.85 5.90 10.71
CA ILE A 37 6.97 4.94 9.61
C ILE A 37 7.65 3.62 10.00
N GLU A 38 8.32 3.55 11.13
CA GLU A 38 9.15 2.40 11.56
C GLU A 38 8.38 1.07 11.50
N PHE A 39 7.14 1.07 11.91
CA PHE A 39 6.25 -0.11 11.91
C PHE A 39 5.18 -0.05 10.82
N SER A 40 5.57 0.43 9.65
CA SER A 40 4.71 0.48 8.46
C SER A 40 5.22 -0.48 7.38
N LEU A 41 4.29 -1.03 6.60
CA LEU A 41 4.56 -1.98 5.52
C LEU A 41 4.18 -1.36 4.17
N THR A 42 5.12 -1.32 3.25
CA THR A 42 4.83 -0.95 1.86
C THR A 42 4.31 -2.18 1.12
N SER A 43 3.09 -2.11 0.63
CA SER A 43 2.44 -3.22 -0.06
C SER A 43 2.57 -3.18 -1.58
N CYS A 44 2.70 -1.98 -2.15
CA CYS A 44 2.80 -1.78 -3.59
C CYS A 44 3.50 -0.46 -3.93
N ARG A 45 3.86 -0.31 -5.19
CA ARG A 45 4.33 0.93 -5.84
C ARG A 45 3.53 1.19 -7.09
N GLY A 46 3.60 2.43 -7.59
CA GLY A 46 2.81 2.87 -8.74
C GLY A 46 1.40 3.32 -8.36
N CYS A 47 0.79 4.10 -9.23
CA CYS A 47 -0.57 4.60 -9.02
C CYS A 47 -1.27 4.86 -10.35
N PHE A 48 -2.36 4.16 -10.63
CA PHE A 48 -3.14 4.36 -11.85
C PHE A 48 -4.16 5.49 -11.76
N GLY A 49 -4.24 6.19 -10.62
CA GLY A 49 -5.08 7.37 -10.45
C GLY A 49 -4.77 8.46 -11.47
N ALA A 50 -3.48 8.70 -11.72
CA ALA A 50 -2.99 9.67 -12.70
C ALA A 50 -3.55 11.09 -12.49
N CYS A 51 -3.68 11.51 -11.24
CA CYS A 51 -4.17 12.83 -10.87
C CYS A 51 -3.23 13.92 -11.42
N SER A 52 -3.80 15.01 -11.94
CA SER A 52 -3.07 16.04 -12.66
C SER A 52 -2.00 16.76 -11.85
N PHE A 53 -2.17 16.84 -10.54
CA PHE A 53 -1.24 17.50 -9.60
C PHE A 53 -0.18 16.57 -9.03
N CYS A 54 -0.28 15.24 -9.24
CA CYS A 54 0.51 14.26 -8.48
C CYS A 54 1.72 13.76 -9.26
N ALA A 55 2.92 13.95 -8.69
CA ALA A 55 4.17 13.50 -9.27
C ALA A 55 4.39 11.97 -9.19
N LEU A 56 3.64 11.24 -8.38
CA LEU A 56 3.78 9.78 -8.23
C LEU A 56 3.66 9.03 -9.57
N THR A 57 2.78 9.49 -10.44
CA THR A 57 2.60 8.95 -11.78
C THR A 57 3.90 8.97 -12.61
N PHE A 58 4.71 10.01 -12.44
CA PHE A 58 5.96 10.19 -13.20
C PHE A 58 7.11 9.37 -12.65
N HIS A 59 7.28 9.31 -11.34
CA HIS A 59 8.44 8.62 -10.76
C HIS A 59 8.19 7.17 -10.31
N GLN A 60 6.94 6.75 -10.11
CA GLN A 60 6.60 5.36 -9.80
C GLN A 60 5.82 4.65 -10.92
N GLY A 61 5.29 5.43 -11.88
CA GLY A 61 4.51 4.91 -12.99
C GLY A 61 3.05 4.64 -12.65
N ARG A 62 2.29 4.28 -13.70
CA ARG A 62 0.83 4.06 -13.63
C ARG A 62 0.44 2.58 -13.55
N ILE A 63 1.40 1.68 -13.47
CA ILE A 63 1.18 0.24 -13.34
C ILE A 63 1.54 -0.15 -11.91
N ILE A 64 0.62 -0.83 -11.24
CA ILE A 64 0.85 -1.28 -9.88
C ILE A 64 1.88 -2.40 -9.87
N GLN A 65 2.90 -2.23 -9.04
CA GLN A 65 3.96 -3.19 -8.76
C GLN A 65 3.74 -3.70 -7.34
N THR A 66 3.22 -4.90 -7.21
CA THR A 66 2.74 -5.46 -5.94
C THR A 66 3.76 -6.41 -5.36
N ARG A 67 3.98 -6.32 -4.06
CA ARG A 67 4.67 -7.36 -3.30
C ARG A 67 3.75 -8.55 -3.04
N SER A 68 4.31 -9.75 -2.95
CA SER A 68 3.57 -10.93 -2.51
C SER A 68 3.08 -10.78 -1.06
N GLN A 69 2.03 -11.49 -0.71
CA GLN A 69 1.57 -11.51 0.68
C GLN A 69 2.63 -12.13 1.59
N GLU A 70 3.33 -13.16 1.11
CA GLU A 70 4.41 -13.86 1.82
C GLU A 70 5.56 -12.91 2.18
N SER A 71 6.00 -12.08 1.23
CA SER A 71 7.03 -11.06 1.47
C SER A 71 6.62 -10.07 2.56
N ILE A 72 5.37 -9.60 2.53
CA ILE A 72 4.85 -8.63 3.51
C ILE A 72 4.66 -9.28 4.89
N ILE A 73 4.19 -10.53 4.95
CA ILE A 73 4.01 -11.28 6.20
C ILE A 73 5.36 -11.55 6.84
N LYS A 74 6.36 -12.00 6.09
CA LYS A 74 7.74 -12.21 6.57
C LYS A 74 8.32 -10.94 7.19
N GLU A 75 8.10 -9.80 6.54
CA GLU A 75 8.51 -8.51 7.07
C GLU A 75 7.79 -8.15 8.37
N ALA A 76 6.47 -8.36 8.43
CA ALA A 76 5.67 -8.10 9.62
C ALA A 76 6.09 -9.01 10.79
N GLU A 77 6.38 -10.28 10.55
CA GLU A 77 6.94 -11.20 11.55
C GLU A 77 8.26 -10.68 12.10
N GLY A 78 9.17 -10.23 11.24
CA GLY A 78 10.42 -9.60 11.67
C GLY A 78 10.19 -8.38 12.55
N MET A 79 9.20 -7.54 12.24
CA MET A 79 8.84 -6.39 13.06
C MET A 79 8.39 -6.77 14.47
N THR A 80 7.71 -7.89 14.65
CA THR A 80 7.22 -8.32 15.99
C THR A 80 8.37 -8.57 16.97
N HIS A 81 9.57 -8.83 16.47
CA HIS A 81 10.79 -9.06 17.25
C HIS A 81 11.65 -7.79 17.40
N THR A 82 11.26 -6.69 16.76
CA THR A 82 12.03 -5.44 16.83
C THR A 82 11.83 -4.75 18.18
N PRO A 83 12.90 -4.28 18.85
CA PRO A 83 12.76 -3.47 20.06
C PRO A 83 11.85 -2.26 19.82
N GLY A 84 10.90 -2.03 20.75
CA GLY A 84 9.94 -0.92 20.63
C GLY A 84 8.63 -1.28 19.94
N PHE A 85 8.49 -2.45 19.30
CA PHE A 85 7.22 -2.88 18.74
C PHE A 85 6.19 -3.17 19.85
N LYS A 86 5.05 -2.47 19.81
CA LYS A 86 3.99 -2.57 20.84
C LYS A 86 2.77 -3.37 20.37
N GLY A 87 2.90 -4.05 19.24
CA GLY A 87 1.82 -4.80 18.61
C GLY A 87 1.00 -4.01 17.58
N TYR A 88 1.46 -2.84 17.18
CA TYR A 88 0.73 -1.98 16.25
C TYR A 88 1.49 -1.86 14.92
N ILE A 89 0.90 -2.35 13.83
CA ILE A 89 1.32 -2.04 12.48
C ILE A 89 0.63 -0.72 12.11
N HIS A 90 1.43 0.32 11.87
CA HIS A 90 0.93 1.69 11.70
C HIS A 90 0.29 1.91 10.33
N ASP A 91 0.77 1.22 9.31
CA ASP A 91 0.22 1.29 7.96
C ASP A 91 0.53 0.02 7.16
N VAL A 92 -0.36 -0.37 6.26
CA VAL A 92 -0.13 -1.37 5.22
C VAL A 92 -0.53 -0.72 3.91
N GLY A 93 0.37 0.06 3.34
CA GLY A 93 -0.01 0.99 2.29
C GLY A 93 0.93 1.04 1.10
N GLY A 94 0.80 2.12 0.38
CA GLY A 94 1.55 2.46 -0.81
C GLY A 94 1.18 3.88 -1.24
N PRO A 95 1.47 4.29 -2.49
CA PRO A 95 1.03 5.59 -3.01
C PRO A 95 -0.48 5.81 -2.88
N THR A 96 -1.24 4.71 -2.98
CA THR A 96 -2.67 4.62 -2.68
C THR A 96 -2.89 3.27 -2.01
N ALA A 97 -3.38 3.27 -0.78
CA ALA A 97 -3.39 2.07 0.07
C ALA A 97 -4.13 0.89 -0.56
N ASN A 98 -5.27 1.14 -1.16
CA ASN A 98 -6.12 0.09 -1.72
C ASN A 98 -5.83 -0.29 -3.18
N PHE A 99 -4.69 0.17 -3.75
CA PHE A 99 -4.27 -0.25 -5.10
C PHE A 99 -3.28 -1.41 -5.00
N ARG A 100 -3.76 -2.64 -5.10
CA ARG A 100 -2.91 -3.84 -5.02
C ARG A 100 -2.87 -4.67 -6.30
N GLN A 101 -3.53 -4.21 -7.36
CA GLN A 101 -3.53 -4.90 -8.64
C GLN A 101 -3.57 -3.92 -9.81
N PRO A 102 -3.19 -4.34 -11.02
CA PRO A 102 -3.33 -3.50 -12.21
C PRO A 102 -4.79 -3.08 -12.41
N ALA A 103 -5.01 -1.86 -12.88
CA ALA A 103 -6.36 -1.34 -13.09
C ALA A 103 -7.20 -2.18 -14.07
N CYS A 104 -6.57 -2.88 -15.00
CA CYS A 104 -7.25 -3.76 -15.95
C CYS A 104 -6.26 -4.73 -16.63
N LYS A 105 -6.79 -5.80 -17.23
CA LYS A 105 -5.98 -6.79 -17.98
C LYS A 105 -5.16 -6.20 -19.12
N LYS A 106 -5.62 -5.11 -19.74
CA LYS A 106 -4.88 -4.44 -20.84
C LYS A 106 -3.57 -3.83 -20.36
N GLN A 107 -3.48 -3.35 -19.11
CA GLN A 107 -2.24 -2.79 -18.57
C GLN A 107 -1.09 -3.80 -18.57
N LEU A 108 -1.36 -5.07 -18.34
CA LEU A 108 -0.36 -6.13 -18.33
C LEU A 108 0.25 -6.38 -19.72
N GLN A 109 -0.51 -6.13 -20.78
CA GLN A 109 -0.09 -6.42 -22.16
C GLN A 109 0.46 -5.18 -22.88
N ARG A 110 -0.21 -4.03 -22.70
CA ARG A 110 0.00 -2.81 -23.51
C ARG A 110 0.48 -1.61 -22.68
N GLY A 111 0.65 -1.77 -21.38
CA GLY A 111 0.96 -0.65 -20.49
C GLY A 111 -0.24 0.24 -20.17
N ALA A 112 0.04 1.35 -19.50
CA ALA A 112 -0.98 2.34 -19.16
C ALA A 112 -1.50 3.08 -20.40
N CYS A 113 -2.79 3.39 -20.42
CA CYS A 113 -3.40 4.16 -21.51
C CYS A 113 -2.78 5.57 -21.58
N PRO A 114 -2.29 6.03 -22.74
CA PRO A 114 -1.66 7.35 -22.84
C PRO A 114 -2.65 8.51 -22.67
N THR A 115 -3.90 8.33 -23.10
CA THR A 115 -4.89 9.41 -23.23
C THR A 115 -6.06 9.30 -22.25
N ARG A 116 -6.10 8.28 -21.38
CA ARG A 116 -7.22 8.07 -20.48
C ARG A 116 -6.76 7.76 -19.05
N GLN A 117 -7.43 8.38 -18.09
CA GLN A 117 -7.35 8.00 -16.69
C GLN A 117 -8.32 6.84 -16.39
N CYS A 118 -7.99 6.04 -15.37
CA CYS A 118 -8.78 4.85 -15.04
C CYS A 118 -10.04 5.17 -14.22
N LEU A 119 -10.02 6.27 -13.48
CA LEU A 119 -11.07 6.65 -12.53
C LEU A 119 -11.78 7.97 -12.90
N PHE A 120 -11.15 8.83 -13.69
CA PHE A 120 -11.70 10.15 -14.03
C PHE A 120 -11.98 10.30 -15.55
N PRO A 121 -13.03 11.02 -15.96
CA PRO A 121 -14.11 11.64 -15.17
C PRO A 121 -15.12 10.61 -14.60
N SER A 122 -15.03 9.39 -15.03
CA SER A 122 -15.81 8.25 -14.54
C SER A 122 -14.99 6.97 -14.62
N PRO A 123 -15.26 5.96 -13.80
CA PRO A 123 -14.57 4.68 -13.85
C PRO A 123 -14.56 4.10 -15.26
N CYS A 124 -13.39 3.66 -15.71
CA CYS A 124 -13.24 3.04 -17.01
C CYS A 124 -14.00 1.70 -17.06
N LYS A 125 -14.74 1.44 -18.14
CA LYS A 125 -15.48 0.17 -18.32
C LYS A 125 -14.62 -1.11 -18.21
N ASN A 126 -13.31 -1.00 -18.36
CA ASN A 126 -12.39 -2.12 -18.21
C ASN A 126 -11.74 -2.15 -16.82
N LEU A 127 -12.09 -1.21 -15.92
CA LEU A 127 -11.56 -1.19 -14.56
C LEU A 127 -11.94 -2.47 -13.83
N ILE A 128 -10.97 -3.04 -13.15
CA ILE A 128 -11.18 -4.16 -12.23
C ILE A 128 -11.07 -3.58 -10.83
N ALA A 129 -12.20 -3.36 -10.17
CA ALA A 129 -12.25 -2.94 -8.79
C ALA A 129 -12.49 -4.16 -7.91
N ASP A 130 -11.45 -4.60 -7.23
CA ASP A 130 -11.47 -5.79 -6.38
C ASP A 130 -10.45 -5.63 -5.24
N HIS A 131 -10.91 -5.73 -4.01
CA HIS A 131 -10.10 -5.62 -2.81
C HIS A 131 -9.84 -6.97 -2.13
N THR A 132 -10.18 -8.09 -2.76
CA THR A 132 -10.07 -9.44 -2.16
C THR A 132 -8.65 -9.77 -1.73
N ASP A 133 -7.64 -9.50 -2.56
CA ASP A 133 -6.23 -9.74 -2.22
C ASP A 133 -5.79 -8.87 -1.04
N TYR A 134 -6.15 -7.59 -1.04
CA TYR A 134 -5.79 -6.68 0.04
C TYR A 134 -6.45 -7.08 1.37
N LEU A 135 -7.72 -7.43 1.32
CA LEU A 135 -8.46 -7.90 2.48
C LEU A 135 -7.88 -9.21 3.04
N SER A 136 -7.50 -10.14 2.16
CA SER A 136 -6.82 -11.38 2.55
C SER A 136 -5.51 -11.10 3.29
N LEU A 137 -4.68 -10.21 2.76
CA LEU A 137 -3.44 -9.77 3.41
C LEU A 137 -3.69 -9.18 4.80
N LEU A 138 -4.62 -8.24 4.91
CA LEU A 138 -4.96 -7.58 6.18
C LEU A 138 -5.45 -8.57 7.24
N ARG A 139 -6.26 -9.55 6.82
CA ARG A 139 -6.73 -10.64 7.70
C ARG A 139 -5.60 -11.53 8.20
N LYS A 140 -4.62 -11.84 7.34
CA LYS A 140 -3.43 -12.62 7.72
C LYS A 140 -2.56 -11.83 8.71
N LEU A 141 -2.29 -10.57 8.44
CA LEU A 141 -1.49 -9.70 9.32
C LEU A 141 -2.12 -9.56 10.72
N ARG A 142 -3.46 -9.45 10.81
CA ARG A 142 -4.16 -9.39 12.11
C ARG A 142 -4.03 -10.67 12.93
N LYS A 143 -3.73 -11.80 12.31
CA LYS A 143 -3.59 -13.10 12.98
C LYS A 143 -2.18 -13.41 13.42
N LEU A 144 -1.19 -12.59 13.05
CA LEU A 144 0.20 -12.81 13.43
C LEU A 144 0.38 -12.71 14.96
N PRO A 145 1.12 -13.64 15.57
CA PRO A 145 1.50 -13.53 16.96
C PRO A 145 2.20 -12.20 17.25
N GLY A 146 1.86 -11.55 18.35
CA GLY A 146 2.42 -10.24 18.71
C GLY A 146 1.74 -9.04 18.06
N VAL A 147 0.90 -9.22 17.02
CA VAL A 147 0.14 -8.13 16.39
C VAL A 147 -1.20 -7.96 17.09
N LYS A 148 -1.45 -6.75 17.60
CA LYS A 148 -2.71 -6.36 18.26
C LYS A 148 -3.66 -5.64 17.32
N LYS A 149 -3.09 -4.75 16.47
CA LYS A 149 -3.83 -3.93 15.50
C LYS A 149 -3.03 -3.71 14.23
N VAL A 150 -3.73 -3.65 13.12
CA VAL A 150 -3.19 -3.30 11.80
C VAL A 150 -3.98 -2.11 11.30
N PHE A 151 -3.33 -0.97 11.20
CA PHE A 151 -3.95 0.26 10.72
C PHE A 151 -3.66 0.51 9.24
N ILE A 152 -4.51 1.30 8.62
CA ILE A 152 -4.29 1.88 7.29
C ILE A 152 -4.33 3.40 7.48
N ARG A 153 -3.17 4.03 7.30
CA ARG A 153 -2.99 5.48 7.41
C ARG A 153 -2.77 6.14 6.05
N SER A 154 -2.30 5.39 5.07
CA SER A 154 -2.26 5.81 3.67
C SER A 154 -3.67 6.08 3.15
N GLY A 155 -3.82 7.07 2.28
CA GLY A 155 -5.14 7.45 1.76
C GLY A 155 -5.82 6.33 0.98
N ILE A 156 -7.10 6.14 1.27
CA ILE A 156 -7.98 5.24 0.52
C ILE A 156 -8.55 5.97 -0.69
N ARG A 157 -8.37 5.43 -1.86
CA ARG A 157 -9.02 5.93 -3.07
C ARG A 157 -10.49 5.52 -3.05
N PHE A 158 -11.35 6.48 -2.69
CA PHE A 158 -12.76 6.21 -2.41
C PHE A 158 -13.57 5.88 -3.68
N ASP A 159 -13.25 6.49 -4.82
CA ASP A 159 -13.90 6.21 -6.09
C ASP A 159 -13.62 4.79 -6.59
N TYR A 160 -12.39 4.26 -6.34
CA TYR A 160 -12.07 2.86 -6.58
C TYR A 160 -12.75 1.93 -5.58
N LEU A 161 -12.87 2.35 -4.32
CA LEU A 161 -13.61 1.62 -3.29
C LEU A 161 -15.09 1.48 -3.65
N LEU A 162 -15.72 2.57 -4.11
CA LEU A 162 -17.12 2.59 -4.52
C LEU A 162 -17.39 1.81 -5.81
N ALA A 163 -16.37 1.60 -6.63
CA ALA A 163 -16.47 0.79 -7.85
C ALA A 163 -16.39 -0.72 -7.59
N ASP A 164 -15.99 -1.15 -6.39
CA ASP A 164 -15.99 -2.56 -5.99
C ASP A 164 -17.44 -3.02 -5.78
N PRO A 165 -17.90 -4.09 -6.44
CA PRO A 165 -19.24 -4.62 -6.25
C PRO A 165 -19.48 -5.20 -4.85
N SER A 166 -18.41 -5.48 -4.08
CA SER A 166 -18.47 -6.00 -2.71
C SER A 166 -18.19 -4.91 -1.68
N ASP A 167 -19.05 -4.75 -0.70
CA ASP A 167 -18.85 -3.85 0.44
C ASP A 167 -18.02 -4.47 1.58
N THR A 168 -17.59 -5.72 1.43
CA THR A 168 -16.90 -6.48 2.47
C THR A 168 -15.60 -5.79 2.91
N PHE A 169 -14.80 -5.29 1.96
CA PHE A 169 -13.59 -4.56 2.28
C PHE A 169 -13.90 -3.28 3.08
N PHE A 170 -14.90 -2.50 2.64
CA PHE A 170 -15.28 -1.27 3.34
C PHE A 170 -15.72 -1.55 4.79
N LYS A 171 -16.55 -2.56 4.99
CA LYS A 171 -17.03 -2.96 6.34
C LYS A 171 -15.86 -3.35 7.25
N GLU A 172 -14.92 -4.15 6.76
CA GLU A 172 -13.76 -4.55 7.56
C GLU A 172 -12.74 -3.43 7.75
N LEU A 173 -12.54 -2.58 6.76
CA LEU A 173 -11.73 -1.37 6.87
C LEU A 173 -12.18 -0.52 8.06
N VAL A 174 -13.46 -0.17 8.08
CA VAL A 174 -14.04 0.67 9.14
C VAL A 174 -13.96 -0.02 10.50
N ARG A 175 -14.25 -1.30 10.56
CA ARG A 175 -14.30 -2.06 11.82
C ARG A 175 -12.93 -2.31 12.45
N TYR A 176 -11.89 -2.54 11.64
CA TYR A 176 -10.64 -3.09 12.13
C TYR A 176 -9.39 -2.27 11.85
N HIS A 177 -9.41 -1.37 10.85
CA HIS A 177 -8.19 -0.77 10.30
C HIS A 177 -8.10 0.74 10.41
N ILE A 178 -9.10 1.38 11.00
CA ILE A 178 -9.12 2.83 11.22
C ILE A 178 -8.67 3.13 12.65
N SER A 179 -7.76 4.10 12.80
CA SER A 179 -7.21 4.53 14.10
C SER A 179 -7.90 5.76 14.71
N GLY A 180 -9.03 6.18 14.15
CA GLY A 180 -9.79 7.36 14.57
C GLY A 180 -10.58 7.94 13.41
N GLN A 181 -9.91 8.47 12.39
CA GLN A 181 -10.55 9.02 11.19
C GLN A 181 -10.13 8.24 9.96
N LEU A 182 -11.08 7.96 9.06
CA LEU A 182 -10.78 7.41 7.75
C LEU A 182 -10.12 8.49 6.87
N LYS A 183 -8.90 8.22 6.43
CA LYS A 183 -8.23 9.05 5.44
C LYS A 183 -8.66 8.63 4.05
N VAL A 184 -9.31 9.52 3.35
CA VAL A 184 -9.67 9.35 1.94
C VAL A 184 -8.82 10.29 1.08
N ALA A 185 -8.66 9.93 -0.18
CA ALA A 185 -7.98 10.73 -1.18
C ALA A 185 -9.03 11.23 -2.19
N PRO A 186 -9.63 12.43 -1.97
CA PRO A 186 -10.54 13.06 -2.91
C PRO A 186 -9.71 13.67 -4.05
N GLU A 187 -9.58 12.92 -5.12
CA GLU A 187 -8.70 13.21 -6.23
C GLU A 187 -9.48 13.67 -7.47
N HIS A 188 -8.95 14.65 -8.18
CA HIS A 188 -9.53 15.19 -9.41
C HIS A 188 -8.62 15.04 -10.61
#